data_b196fd37242a7734b3156dc7f0208242
#
_entry.id   b196fd37242a7734b3156dc7f0208242
#
_cell.length_a   1.000
_cell.length_b   1.000
_cell.length_c   1.000
_cell.angle_alpha   90.00
_cell.angle_beta   90.00
_cell.angle_gamma   90.00
#
_symmetry.space_group_name_H-M   'P 1'
#
loop_
_entity.id
_entity.type
_entity.pdbx_description
1 polymer ?
#
loop_
_entity_poly.entity_id
_entity_poly.type
_entity_poly.pdbx_seq_one_letter_code
_entity_poly.pdbx_strand_id
1 'polypeptide(L)'
;MIVSVASGKGGTGKTTIAVNLALALEDSVPVDFLDCDVEEPNAHLFLRPVLETSEPVTVPVPVVDESKCNGCGICAEVCAFHAILSFGNRAITFPELCHGCGGCARFCPQGAISEAPEKIGVVETGWVGARAAEAGPAVVAAAEAPDGTVRGIRFVHGRVNIGTALAPPVVRAVRSKAGLGGGAANGVANGVVIIDSPPGTSCPVVASVKGSDYCILVTEPTPFGLNDLMLAVDMVRELGVPFGVVINRAGLGDDKVAAFCRQEGIPVLLEIPFDRRFAASYARGGQLVRDFPELG
;
A
#
# COMPACT_ATOMS: atom_id res chain seq x y z
N MET A 1 -1.15 11.61 -12.49
CA MET A 1 -1.49 12.08 -11.13
C MET A 1 -1.49 10.90 -10.18
N ILE A 2 -0.90 11.04 -8.99
CA ILE A 2 -0.82 9.99 -7.96
C ILE A 2 -1.70 10.40 -6.79
N VAL A 3 -2.74 9.61 -6.48
CA VAL A 3 -3.67 9.82 -5.37
C VAL A 3 -3.53 8.68 -4.38
N SER A 4 -3.19 8.97 -3.14
CA SER A 4 -3.20 7.98 -2.05
C SER A 4 -4.50 8.08 -1.25
N VAL A 5 -5.03 6.93 -0.84
CA VAL A 5 -6.18 6.83 0.07
C VAL A 5 -5.68 6.24 1.37
N ALA A 6 -5.78 6.98 2.46
CA ALA A 6 -5.23 6.62 3.76
C ALA A 6 -6.22 6.84 4.89
N SER A 7 -5.94 6.34 6.08
CA SER A 7 -6.74 6.57 7.28
C SER A 7 -5.93 6.33 8.54
N GLY A 8 -6.26 6.99 9.62
CA GLY A 8 -5.59 6.81 10.91
C GLY A 8 -5.84 5.44 11.57
N LYS A 9 -6.83 4.66 11.13
CA LYS A 9 -7.12 3.30 11.65
C LYS A 9 -7.68 2.36 10.57
N GLY A 10 -7.72 1.04 10.89
CA GLY A 10 -8.41 0.04 10.08
C GLY A 10 -9.93 0.16 10.12
N GLY A 11 -10.61 -0.38 9.10
CA GLY A 11 -12.07 -0.49 9.06
C GLY A 11 -12.86 0.77 8.70
N THR A 12 -12.18 1.90 8.39
CA THR A 12 -12.84 3.17 8.00
C THR A 12 -13.43 3.16 6.59
N GLY A 13 -13.07 2.16 5.76
CA GLY A 13 -13.51 2.06 4.36
C GLY A 13 -12.53 2.58 3.33
N LYS A 14 -11.23 2.71 3.64
CA LYS A 14 -10.18 3.12 2.68
C LYS A 14 -10.26 2.35 1.37
N THR A 15 -10.12 1.02 1.44
CA THR A 15 -10.15 0.14 0.27
C THR A 15 -11.45 0.31 -0.52
N THR A 16 -12.60 0.48 0.17
CA THR A 16 -13.87 0.75 -0.49
C THR A 16 -13.81 2.04 -1.31
N ILE A 17 -13.27 3.12 -0.73
CA ILE A 17 -13.12 4.41 -1.42
C ILE A 17 -12.13 4.27 -2.58
N ALA A 18 -10.96 3.68 -2.35
CA ALA A 18 -9.94 3.51 -3.37
C ALA A 18 -10.44 2.69 -4.58
N VAL A 19 -11.09 1.55 -4.32
CA VAL A 19 -11.66 0.68 -5.35
C VAL A 19 -12.74 1.40 -6.16
N ASN A 20 -13.69 2.07 -5.49
CA ASN A 20 -14.78 2.76 -6.19
C ASN A 20 -14.29 4.00 -6.95
N LEU A 21 -13.27 4.69 -6.46
CA LEU A 21 -12.62 5.77 -7.21
C LEU A 21 -11.97 5.24 -8.50
N ALA A 22 -11.27 4.09 -8.43
CA ALA A 22 -10.69 3.46 -9.60
C ALA A 22 -11.74 3.09 -10.66
N LEU A 23 -12.84 2.45 -10.21
CA LEU A 23 -13.94 2.06 -11.07
C LEU A 23 -14.69 3.24 -11.70
N ALA A 24 -14.81 4.36 -10.97
CA ALA A 24 -15.43 5.57 -11.50
C ALA A 24 -14.57 6.25 -12.61
N LEU A 25 -13.26 6.01 -12.61
CA LEU A 25 -12.32 6.61 -13.55
C LEU A 25 -11.97 5.72 -14.73
N GLU A 26 -12.20 4.39 -14.65
CA GLU A 26 -11.67 3.41 -15.62
C GLU A 26 -12.08 3.64 -17.07
N ASP A 27 -13.27 4.21 -17.30
CA ASP A 27 -13.77 4.50 -18.65
C ASP A 27 -13.26 5.84 -19.20
N SER A 28 -12.73 6.71 -18.34
CA SER A 28 -12.31 8.07 -18.70
C SER A 28 -10.82 8.20 -18.90
N VAL A 29 -10.03 7.56 -18.04
CA VAL A 29 -8.56 7.63 -18.03
C VAL A 29 -7.95 6.27 -17.69
N PRO A 30 -6.70 5.99 -18.13
CA PRO A 30 -5.94 4.82 -17.65
C PRO A 30 -5.74 4.90 -16.14
N VAL A 31 -6.00 3.80 -15.43
CA VAL A 31 -5.87 3.71 -13.97
C VAL A 31 -4.86 2.63 -13.59
N ASP A 32 -3.86 3.02 -12.79
CA ASP A 32 -3.03 2.08 -12.02
C ASP A 32 -3.57 2.01 -10.60
N PHE A 33 -4.03 0.84 -10.17
CA PHE A 33 -4.44 0.60 -8.79
C PHE A 33 -3.35 -0.15 -8.03
N LEU A 34 -2.82 0.45 -6.97
CA LEU A 34 -1.76 -0.09 -6.14
C LEU A 34 -2.30 -0.41 -4.74
N ASP A 35 -2.48 -1.68 -4.42
CA ASP A 35 -2.81 -2.14 -3.07
C ASP A 35 -1.51 -2.25 -2.26
N CYS A 36 -1.28 -1.26 -1.41
CA CYS A 36 -0.14 -1.15 -0.51
C CYS A 36 -0.43 -1.66 0.91
N ASP A 37 -1.63 -2.19 1.19
CA ASP A 37 -1.93 -2.90 2.44
C ASP A 37 -1.37 -4.33 2.36
N VAL A 38 -0.04 -4.41 2.31
CA VAL A 38 0.72 -5.63 2.00
C VAL A 38 0.63 -6.72 3.09
N GLU A 39 0.12 -6.38 4.27
CA GLU A 39 -0.13 -7.31 5.37
C GLU A 39 -1.49 -8.00 5.22
N GLU A 40 -2.51 -7.26 4.78
CA GLU A 40 -3.88 -7.76 4.56
C GLU A 40 -4.47 -7.23 3.23
N PRO A 41 -3.84 -7.52 2.06
CA PRO A 41 -4.31 -7.02 0.78
C PRO A 41 -5.69 -7.59 0.47
N ASN A 42 -6.66 -6.73 0.21
CA ASN A 42 -8.05 -7.13 0.04
C ASN A 42 -8.75 -6.48 -1.17
N ALA A 43 -8.13 -5.51 -1.85
CA ALA A 43 -8.71 -4.87 -3.02
C ALA A 43 -8.98 -5.85 -4.18
N HIS A 44 -8.19 -6.94 -4.29
CA HIS A 44 -8.37 -7.98 -5.28
C HIS A 44 -9.72 -8.73 -5.15
N LEU A 45 -10.33 -8.74 -3.97
CA LEU A 45 -11.65 -9.35 -3.74
C LEU A 45 -12.78 -8.59 -4.45
N PHE A 46 -12.60 -7.28 -4.63
CA PHE A 46 -13.56 -6.38 -5.28
C PHE A 46 -13.26 -6.20 -6.75
N LEU A 47 -11.99 -5.97 -7.10
CA LEU A 47 -11.56 -5.71 -8.46
C LEU A 47 -11.42 -6.98 -9.30
N ARG A 48 -11.18 -8.13 -8.67
CA ARG A 48 -11.04 -9.46 -9.30
C ARG A 48 -10.08 -9.45 -10.49
N PRO A 49 -8.83 -8.99 -10.29
CA PRO A 49 -7.85 -8.94 -11.36
C PRO A 49 -7.44 -10.34 -11.83
N VAL A 50 -7.10 -10.46 -13.10
CA VAL A 50 -6.33 -11.61 -13.58
C VAL A 50 -4.85 -11.27 -13.39
N LEU A 51 -4.19 -11.99 -12.48
CA LEU A 51 -2.78 -11.82 -12.17
C LEU A 51 -1.92 -12.49 -13.24
N GLU A 52 -0.91 -11.78 -13.76
CA GLU A 52 -0.05 -12.23 -14.85
C GLU A 52 1.38 -12.49 -14.38
N THR A 53 1.87 -11.70 -13.42
CA THR A 53 3.24 -11.80 -12.92
C THR A 53 3.28 -11.84 -11.40
N SER A 54 4.32 -12.51 -10.88
CA SER A 54 4.64 -12.52 -9.44
C SER A 54 6.15 -12.43 -9.29
N GLU A 55 6.62 -11.34 -8.68
CA GLU A 55 8.03 -11.05 -8.49
C GLU A 55 8.39 -11.08 -7.00
N PRO A 56 9.49 -11.77 -6.61
CA PRO A 56 9.92 -11.79 -5.21
C PRO A 56 10.46 -10.43 -4.79
N VAL A 57 10.12 -10.03 -3.56
CA VAL A 57 10.76 -8.89 -2.88
C VAL A 57 11.76 -9.47 -1.89
N THR A 58 13.01 -9.01 -2.00
CA THR A 58 14.10 -9.47 -1.12
C THR A 58 14.72 -8.31 -0.36
N VAL A 59 15.28 -8.62 0.80
CA VAL A 59 16.16 -7.72 1.56
C VAL A 59 17.48 -8.43 1.83
N PRO A 60 18.60 -7.70 1.90
CA PRO A 60 19.87 -8.29 2.28
C PRO A 60 19.85 -8.66 3.77
N VAL A 61 20.19 -9.90 4.12
CA VAL A 61 20.34 -10.37 5.49
C VAL A 61 21.75 -10.86 5.76
N PRO A 62 22.26 -10.72 6.99
CA PRO A 62 23.63 -11.12 7.31
C PRO A 62 23.80 -12.64 7.32
N VAL A 63 24.87 -13.09 6.67
CA VAL A 63 25.37 -14.47 6.71
C VAL A 63 26.75 -14.46 7.36
N VAL A 64 26.92 -15.22 8.44
CA VAL A 64 28.16 -15.27 9.22
C VAL A 64 29.04 -16.42 8.76
N ASP A 65 30.29 -16.09 8.40
CA ASP A 65 31.36 -17.08 8.19
C ASP A 65 31.96 -17.44 9.56
N GLU A 66 31.58 -18.60 10.09
CA GLU A 66 32.02 -19.08 11.40
C GLU A 66 33.54 -19.30 11.47
N SER A 67 34.21 -19.55 10.35
CA SER A 67 35.66 -19.74 10.31
C SER A 67 36.44 -18.44 10.57
N LYS A 68 35.85 -17.29 10.27
CA LYS A 68 36.43 -15.96 10.45
C LYS A 68 35.92 -15.27 11.74
N CYS A 69 34.75 -15.67 12.23
CA CYS A 69 34.12 -15.05 13.39
C CYS A 69 34.87 -15.42 14.67
N ASN A 70 35.26 -14.42 15.43
CA ASN A 70 35.90 -14.60 16.76
C ASN A 70 34.97 -14.23 17.92
N GLY A 71 33.70 -13.96 17.68
CA GLY A 71 32.72 -13.63 18.71
C GLY A 71 32.91 -12.26 19.40
N CYS A 72 33.59 -11.29 18.78
CA CYS A 72 33.91 -9.98 19.37
C CYS A 72 32.68 -9.14 19.77
N GLY A 73 31.49 -9.45 19.31
CA GLY A 73 30.23 -8.80 19.71
C GLY A 73 29.87 -7.50 19.00
N ILE A 74 30.79 -6.87 18.24
CA ILE A 74 30.55 -5.57 17.59
C ILE A 74 29.29 -5.57 16.71
N CYS A 75 29.02 -6.67 15.99
CA CYS A 75 27.83 -6.81 15.14
C CYS A 75 26.53 -6.75 15.96
N ALA A 76 26.53 -7.27 17.19
CA ALA A 76 25.38 -7.19 18.08
C ALA A 76 25.20 -5.80 18.67
N GLU A 77 26.29 -5.10 19.01
CA GLU A 77 26.26 -3.74 19.56
C GLU A 77 25.71 -2.72 18.54
N VAL A 78 26.08 -2.85 17.26
CA VAL A 78 25.62 -1.91 16.22
C VAL A 78 24.23 -2.19 15.71
N CYS A 79 23.63 -3.35 16.06
CA CYS A 79 22.31 -3.74 15.57
C CYS A 79 21.18 -3.11 16.40
N ALA A 80 20.60 -2.02 15.91
CA ALA A 80 19.47 -1.36 16.58
C ALA A 80 18.20 -2.25 16.68
N PHE A 81 18.14 -3.33 15.91
CA PHE A 81 16.97 -4.23 15.85
C PHE A 81 17.21 -5.55 16.59
N HIS A 82 18.37 -5.73 17.19
CA HIS A 82 18.78 -6.98 17.86
C HIS A 82 18.61 -8.24 16.99
N ALA A 83 18.75 -8.08 15.66
CA ALA A 83 18.66 -9.16 14.69
C ALA A 83 19.92 -10.01 14.56
N ILE A 84 20.95 -9.72 15.36
CA ILE A 84 22.17 -10.50 15.46
C ILE A 84 22.66 -10.43 16.90
N LEU A 85 23.03 -11.57 17.47
CA LEU A 85 23.57 -11.71 18.80
C LEU A 85 24.96 -12.33 18.74
N SER A 86 25.81 -11.99 19.72
CA SER A 86 27.09 -12.67 19.93
C SER A 86 26.97 -13.60 21.12
N PHE A 87 27.31 -14.88 20.92
CA PHE A 87 27.30 -15.87 21.97
C PHE A 87 28.55 -16.80 21.86
N GLY A 88 29.35 -16.79 22.88
CA GLY A 88 30.64 -17.49 22.84
C GLY A 88 31.55 -16.91 21.75
N ASN A 89 32.07 -17.75 20.88
CA ASN A 89 32.98 -17.36 19.80
C ASN A 89 32.28 -17.18 18.48
N ARG A 90 30.97 -16.98 18.45
CA ARG A 90 30.19 -16.82 17.19
C ARG A 90 29.08 -15.80 17.30
N ALA A 91 28.66 -15.31 16.14
CA ALA A 91 27.46 -14.51 15.99
C ALA A 91 26.31 -15.38 15.47
N ILE A 92 25.09 -15.13 15.96
CA ILE A 92 23.85 -15.81 15.56
C ILE A 92 22.93 -14.75 14.98
N THR A 93 22.36 -15.01 13.79
CA THR A 93 21.47 -14.08 13.08
C THR A 93 20.02 -14.51 13.17
N PHE A 94 19.12 -13.52 13.21
CA PHE A 94 17.67 -13.67 13.18
C PHE A 94 17.13 -12.90 11.95
N PRO A 95 17.06 -13.56 10.78
CA PRO A 95 16.66 -12.90 9.52
C PRO A 95 15.29 -12.22 9.61
N GLU A 96 14.35 -12.79 10.35
CA GLU A 96 12.99 -12.28 10.56
C GLU A 96 12.95 -10.93 11.28
N LEU A 97 13.98 -10.58 12.05
CA LEU A 97 14.13 -9.29 12.73
C LEU A 97 15.05 -8.33 11.97
N CYS A 98 15.69 -8.79 10.90
CA CYS A 98 16.71 -8.02 10.20
C CYS A 98 16.06 -6.97 9.27
N HIS A 99 16.48 -5.72 9.39
CA HIS A 99 16.02 -4.61 8.54
C HIS A 99 16.89 -4.36 7.28
N GLY A 100 17.86 -5.23 7.00
CA GLY A 100 18.70 -5.14 5.79
C GLY A 100 19.56 -3.87 5.72
N CYS A 101 20.01 -3.33 6.86
CA CYS A 101 20.76 -2.08 6.90
C CYS A 101 22.27 -2.21 6.64
N GLY A 102 22.80 -3.45 6.61
CA GLY A 102 24.22 -3.74 6.35
C GLY A 102 25.19 -3.35 7.47
N GLY A 103 24.72 -2.79 8.58
CA GLY A 103 25.57 -2.29 9.68
C GLY A 103 26.49 -3.36 10.24
N CYS A 104 25.98 -4.57 10.51
CA CYS A 104 26.76 -5.67 11.08
C CYS A 104 27.89 -6.14 10.11
N ALA A 105 27.66 -6.17 8.81
CA ALA A 105 28.67 -6.53 7.82
C ALA A 105 29.73 -5.43 7.73
N ARG A 106 29.33 -4.15 7.69
CA ARG A 106 30.22 -3.00 7.55
C ARG A 106 31.16 -2.82 8.74
N PHE A 107 30.70 -3.09 9.95
CA PHE A 107 31.47 -2.89 11.18
C PHE A 107 32.18 -4.17 11.67
N CYS A 108 32.08 -5.29 10.95
CA CYS A 108 32.76 -6.52 11.32
C CYS A 108 34.29 -6.41 11.10
N PRO A 109 35.13 -6.38 12.17
CA PRO A 109 36.57 -6.21 12.02
C PRO A 109 37.26 -7.41 11.36
N GLN A 110 36.59 -8.59 11.41
CA GLN A 110 37.11 -9.83 10.84
C GLN A 110 36.65 -10.06 9.39
N GLY A 111 35.78 -9.20 8.84
CA GLY A 111 35.15 -9.45 7.55
C GLY A 111 34.38 -10.77 7.51
N ALA A 112 33.86 -11.21 8.66
CA ALA A 112 33.19 -12.49 8.82
C ALA A 112 31.71 -12.45 8.43
N ILE A 113 31.15 -11.28 8.06
CA ILE A 113 29.74 -11.14 7.74
C ILE A 113 29.60 -10.66 6.29
N SER A 114 28.90 -11.44 5.49
CA SER A 114 28.42 -11.11 4.16
C SER A 114 26.91 -10.93 4.18
N GLU A 115 26.31 -10.53 3.06
CA GLU A 115 24.86 -10.37 2.93
C GLU A 115 24.34 -11.31 1.82
N ALA A 116 23.18 -11.91 2.07
CA ALA A 116 22.45 -12.72 1.11
C ALA A 116 21.01 -12.21 0.97
N PRO A 117 20.38 -12.33 -0.22
CA PRO A 117 18.99 -11.93 -0.41
C PRO A 117 18.05 -12.90 0.32
N GLU A 118 17.21 -12.37 1.22
CA GLU A 118 16.14 -13.10 1.88
C GLU A 118 14.81 -12.65 1.31
N LYS A 119 13.94 -13.59 0.91
CA LYS A 119 12.63 -13.30 0.35
C LYS A 119 11.65 -12.94 1.47
N ILE A 120 11.19 -11.69 1.50
CA ILE A 120 10.26 -11.16 2.50
C ILE A 120 8.82 -11.06 2.00
N GLY A 121 8.58 -11.18 0.72
CA GLY A 121 7.25 -11.05 0.13
C GLY A 121 7.27 -11.18 -1.38
N VAL A 122 6.15 -10.82 -2.00
CA VAL A 122 5.98 -10.77 -3.47
C VAL A 122 5.24 -9.50 -3.87
N VAL A 123 5.46 -9.07 -5.11
CA VAL A 123 4.60 -8.12 -5.83
C VAL A 123 4.00 -8.83 -7.01
N GLU A 124 2.68 -8.75 -7.13
CA GLU A 124 1.91 -9.37 -8.22
C GLU A 124 1.23 -8.28 -9.04
N THR A 125 1.23 -8.45 -10.36
CA THR A 125 0.60 -7.51 -11.29
C THR A 125 -0.39 -8.22 -12.19
N GLY A 126 -1.43 -7.49 -12.61
CA GLY A 126 -2.46 -8.01 -13.50
C GLY A 126 -3.42 -6.90 -13.96
N TRP A 127 -4.55 -7.30 -14.51
CA TRP A 127 -5.55 -6.41 -15.07
C TRP A 127 -6.96 -6.74 -14.58
N VAL A 128 -7.78 -5.70 -14.48
CA VAL A 128 -9.22 -5.77 -14.18
C VAL A 128 -9.99 -5.52 -15.47
N GLY A 129 -11.01 -6.34 -15.77
CA GLY A 129 -11.93 -6.06 -16.89
C GLY A 129 -12.68 -7.26 -17.43
N ALA A 130 -13.65 -7.02 -18.29
CA ALA A 130 -14.63 -7.99 -18.81
C ALA A 130 -14.05 -9.12 -19.67
N ARG A 131 -12.79 -9.06 -20.11
CA ARG A 131 -12.13 -10.12 -20.89
C ARG A 131 -11.43 -11.18 -20.04
N ALA A 132 -11.33 -10.98 -18.73
CA ALA A 132 -10.79 -11.99 -17.82
C ALA A 132 -11.69 -13.24 -17.72
N ALA A 133 -12.97 -13.13 -18.06
CA ALA A 133 -13.93 -14.23 -17.93
C ALA A 133 -14.07 -15.12 -19.19
N GLU A 134 -13.60 -14.67 -20.36
CA GLU A 134 -13.78 -15.38 -21.63
C GLU A 134 -12.48 -15.85 -22.33
N ALA A 135 -11.31 -15.35 -21.90
CA ALA A 135 -10.02 -15.76 -22.44
C ALA A 135 -9.33 -16.76 -21.51
N GLY A 136 -9.07 -17.96 -22.02
CA GLY A 136 -8.14 -18.90 -21.39
C GLY A 136 -6.75 -18.24 -21.19
N PRO A 137 -5.75 -18.93 -20.58
CA PRO A 137 -4.53 -18.36 -20.03
C PRO A 137 -3.57 -17.64 -21.00
N ALA A 138 -4.02 -17.31 -22.18
CA ALA A 138 -3.27 -16.56 -23.18
C ALA A 138 -4.01 -15.25 -23.52
N VAL A 139 -3.42 -14.13 -23.11
CA VAL A 139 -3.73 -12.76 -23.58
C VAL A 139 -4.95 -12.10 -22.96
N VAL A 140 -4.82 -11.53 -21.77
CA VAL A 140 -5.62 -10.38 -21.37
C VAL A 140 -4.96 -9.12 -21.93
N ALA A 141 -5.22 -8.83 -23.21
CA ALA A 141 -4.87 -7.52 -23.74
C ALA A 141 -5.87 -6.50 -23.17
N ALA A 142 -5.35 -5.51 -22.43
CA ALA A 142 -6.13 -4.31 -22.11
C ALA A 142 -6.76 -3.78 -23.40
N ALA A 143 -8.01 -3.32 -23.32
CA ALA A 143 -8.70 -2.83 -24.51
C ALA A 143 -7.97 -1.56 -25.01
N GLU A 144 -7.28 -1.66 -26.13
CA GLU A 144 -6.74 -0.48 -26.80
C GLU A 144 -7.92 0.34 -27.35
N ALA A 145 -8.00 1.58 -26.90
CA ALA A 145 -8.92 2.55 -27.49
C ALA A 145 -8.44 2.91 -28.92
N PRO A 146 -9.32 3.46 -29.79
CA PRO A 146 -8.95 3.86 -31.16
C PRO A 146 -7.78 4.85 -31.23
N ASP A 147 -7.46 5.53 -30.13
CA ASP A 147 -6.34 6.46 -29.96
C ASP A 147 -5.03 5.77 -29.48
N GLY A 148 -5.01 4.45 -29.39
CA GLY A 148 -3.85 3.68 -28.91
C GLY A 148 -3.68 3.71 -27.38
N THR A 149 -4.63 4.28 -26.62
CA THR A 149 -4.57 4.28 -25.15
C THR A 149 -5.14 2.97 -24.60
N VAL A 150 -4.45 2.42 -23.60
CA VAL A 150 -4.91 1.25 -22.84
C VAL A 150 -5.91 1.74 -21.81
N ARG A 151 -7.19 1.37 -21.94
CA ARG A 151 -8.23 1.65 -20.96
C ARG A 151 -8.43 0.46 -20.04
N GLY A 152 -8.84 0.75 -18.81
CA GLY A 152 -9.05 -0.25 -17.77
C GLY A 152 -8.17 0.00 -16.55
N ILE A 153 -8.26 -0.88 -15.58
CA ILE A 153 -7.48 -0.79 -14.34
C ILE A 153 -6.35 -1.82 -14.39
N ARG A 154 -5.11 -1.32 -14.41
CA ARG A 154 -3.96 -2.16 -14.10
C ARG A 154 -3.87 -2.31 -12.57
N PHE A 155 -3.80 -3.54 -12.12
CA PHE A 155 -3.78 -3.89 -10.70
C PHE A 155 -2.39 -4.34 -10.28
N VAL A 156 -1.92 -3.79 -9.15
CA VAL A 156 -0.65 -4.21 -8.51
C VAL A 156 -0.90 -4.37 -7.03
N HIS A 157 -0.51 -5.47 -6.44
CA HIS A 157 -0.50 -5.61 -4.99
C HIS A 157 0.79 -6.26 -4.47
N GLY A 158 1.07 -6.01 -3.19
CA GLY A 158 2.13 -6.68 -2.46
C GLY A 158 1.57 -7.63 -1.42
N ARG A 159 2.33 -8.68 -1.09
CA ARG A 159 2.06 -9.51 0.08
C ARG A 159 3.36 -9.81 0.81
N VAL A 160 3.40 -9.51 2.11
CA VAL A 160 4.53 -9.94 2.96
C VAL A 160 4.39 -11.42 3.31
N ASN A 161 5.52 -12.09 3.53
CA ASN A 161 5.52 -13.46 4.05
C ASN A 161 5.02 -13.46 5.50
N ILE A 162 4.31 -14.51 5.89
CA ILE A 162 3.86 -14.70 7.27
C ILE A 162 5.10 -14.74 8.19
N GLY A 163 5.03 -13.99 9.28
CA GLY A 163 6.12 -13.88 10.25
C GLY A 163 7.19 -12.82 9.91
N THR A 164 7.07 -12.12 8.78
CA THR A 164 7.97 -11.02 8.42
C THR A 164 7.48 -9.69 9.01
N ALA A 165 8.34 -9.00 9.75
CA ALA A 165 8.03 -7.68 10.32
C ALA A 165 8.26 -6.50 9.35
N LEU A 166 8.66 -6.75 8.10
CA LEU A 166 9.14 -5.76 7.14
C LEU A 166 8.14 -5.46 6.02
N ALA A 167 7.07 -4.72 6.32
CA ALA A 167 6.14 -4.23 5.31
C ALA A 167 6.71 -3.11 4.40
N PRO A 168 7.49 -2.11 4.88
CA PRO A 168 7.91 -0.97 4.06
C PRO A 168 8.68 -1.30 2.79
N PRO A 169 9.60 -2.28 2.73
CA PRO A 169 10.25 -2.67 1.48
C PRO A 169 9.27 -3.21 0.43
N VAL A 170 8.26 -3.99 0.86
CA VAL A 170 7.23 -4.51 -0.05
C VAL A 170 6.33 -3.38 -0.55
N VAL A 171 5.92 -2.44 0.32
CA VAL A 171 5.18 -1.23 -0.07
C VAL A 171 5.97 -0.42 -1.12
N ARG A 172 7.28 -0.20 -0.91
CA ARG A 172 8.12 0.48 -1.90
C ARG A 172 8.21 -0.26 -3.21
N ALA A 173 8.28 -1.60 -3.18
CA ALA A 173 8.29 -2.43 -4.39
C ALA A 173 6.97 -2.32 -5.16
N VAL A 174 5.81 -2.32 -4.49
CA VAL A 174 4.50 -2.06 -5.12
C VAL A 174 4.51 -0.67 -5.75
N ARG A 175 4.91 0.37 -5.02
CA ARG A 175 4.95 1.75 -5.53
C ARG A 175 5.88 1.93 -6.72
N SER A 176 6.99 1.21 -6.77
CA SER A 176 7.92 1.28 -7.92
C SER A 176 7.31 0.80 -9.24
N LYS A 177 6.17 0.09 -9.16
CA LYS A 177 5.42 -0.34 -10.34
C LYS A 177 4.45 0.73 -10.87
N ALA A 178 4.30 1.88 -10.17
CA ALA A 178 3.43 2.97 -10.63
C ALA A 178 3.85 3.50 -12.00
N GLY A 179 2.88 3.72 -12.89
CA GLY A 179 3.10 4.31 -14.21
C GLY A 179 3.74 3.40 -15.25
N LEU A 180 4.01 2.11 -14.95
CA LEU A 180 4.64 1.18 -15.89
C LEU A 180 3.65 0.51 -16.87
N GLY A 181 2.34 0.70 -16.66
CA GLY A 181 1.29 0.02 -17.45
C GLY A 181 0.88 0.69 -18.75
N GLY A 182 1.27 1.92 -18.97
CA GLY A 182 1.03 2.60 -20.25
C GLY A 182 2.12 2.25 -21.24
N GLY A 183 1.79 1.54 -22.33
CA GLY A 183 2.70 1.06 -23.38
C GLY A 183 3.44 2.13 -24.19
N ALA A 184 3.68 3.31 -23.63
CA ALA A 184 4.55 4.32 -24.21
C ALA A 184 5.85 4.37 -23.44
N ALA A 185 6.97 4.42 -24.14
CA ALA A 185 8.32 4.55 -23.61
C ALA A 185 8.56 5.80 -22.72
N ASN A 186 7.51 6.55 -22.41
CA ASN A 186 7.53 7.80 -21.66
C ASN A 186 6.32 7.86 -20.73
N GLY A 187 6.32 7.14 -19.60
CA GLY A 187 5.37 7.31 -18.49
C GLY A 187 3.90 7.61 -18.85
N VAL A 188 2.96 7.25 -18.00
CA VAL A 188 1.52 7.53 -18.20
C VAL A 188 1.33 9.06 -18.33
N ALA A 189 1.40 9.59 -19.54
CA ALA A 189 1.27 11.02 -19.76
C ALA A 189 -0.12 11.57 -19.34
N ASN A 190 -1.16 10.71 -19.22
CA ASN A 190 -2.54 11.12 -18.91
C ASN A 190 -3.30 10.17 -17.97
N GLY A 191 -2.63 9.31 -17.20
CA GLY A 191 -3.29 8.35 -16.30
C GLY A 191 -3.33 8.78 -14.83
N VAL A 192 -4.09 8.04 -14.04
CA VAL A 192 -4.19 8.20 -12.58
C VAL A 192 -3.66 6.94 -11.88
N VAL A 193 -2.81 7.16 -10.89
CA VAL A 193 -2.37 6.11 -9.96
C VAL A 193 -3.16 6.27 -8.67
N ILE A 194 -3.87 5.22 -8.27
CA ILE A 194 -4.60 5.16 -7.00
C ILE A 194 -3.86 4.20 -6.08
N ILE A 195 -3.52 4.67 -4.88
CA ILE A 195 -2.81 3.90 -3.88
C ILE A 195 -3.74 3.65 -2.70
N ASP A 196 -4.11 2.39 -2.45
CA ASP A 196 -4.74 1.97 -1.20
C ASP A 196 -3.65 1.76 -0.14
N SER A 197 -3.59 2.65 0.85
CA SER A 197 -2.54 2.64 1.87
C SER A 197 -2.88 1.67 3.00
N PRO A 198 -1.89 1.14 3.74
CA PRO A 198 -2.13 0.43 4.99
C PRO A 198 -2.86 1.34 6.01
N PRO A 199 -3.49 0.77 7.05
CA PRO A 199 -4.09 1.56 8.13
C PRO A 199 -3.03 2.17 9.06
N GLY A 200 -3.41 3.28 9.72
CA GLY A 200 -2.58 3.92 10.74
C GLY A 200 -1.69 5.03 10.21
N THR A 201 -0.60 5.33 10.94
CA THR A 201 0.35 6.41 10.65
C THR A 201 1.81 5.95 10.70
N SER A 202 2.03 4.64 10.63
CA SER A 202 3.34 3.99 10.75
C SER A 202 4.17 4.05 9.46
N CYS A 203 5.41 3.55 9.51
CA CYS A 203 6.33 3.56 8.37
C CYS A 203 5.77 2.99 7.04
N PRO A 204 4.96 1.92 7.02
CA PRO A 204 4.31 1.47 5.78
C PRO A 204 3.38 2.52 5.17
N VAL A 205 2.59 3.23 6.00
CA VAL A 205 1.68 4.29 5.53
C VAL A 205 2.49 5.46 4.99
N VAL A 206 3.51 5.92 5.70
CA VAL A 206 4.44 6.95 5.22
C VAL A 206 5.04 6.55 3.87
N ALA A 207 5.48 5.28 3.74
CA ALA A 207 6.03 4.77 2.48
C ALA A 207 5.00 4.74 1.35
N SER A 208 3.71 4.53 1.65
CA SER A 208 2.63 4.53 0.64
C SER A 208 2.17 5.93 0.25
N VAL A 209 2.20 6.92 1.15
CA VAL A 209 1.68 8.28 0.91
C VAL A 209 2.76 9.23 0.37
N LYS A 210 4.01 9.10 0.81
CA LYS A 210 5.11 10.01 0.45
C LYS A 210 5.27 10.15 -1.06
N GLY A 211 5.23 11.40 -1.58
CA GLY A 211 5.38 11.69 -3.00
C GLY A 211 4.11 11.44 -3.82
N SER A 212 2.95 11.33 -3.18
CA SER A 212 1.65 11.45 -3.87
C SER A 212 1.35 12.92 -4.17
N ASP A 213 0.62 13.16 -5.26
CA ASP A 213 0.15 14.52 -5.62
C ASP A 213 -1.00 14.96 -4.72
N TYR A 214 -1.78 14.00 -4.21
CA TYR A 214 -2.89 14.25 -3.30
C TYR A 214 -3.14 13.04 -2.38
N CYS A 215 -3.61 13.30 -1.16
CA CYS A 215 -4.02 12.25 -0.21
C CYS A 215 -5.48 12.42 0.19
N ILE A 216 -6.27 11.35 0.05
CA ILE A 216 -7.65 11.28 0.56
C ILE A 216 -7.59 10.58 1.92
N LEU A 217 -7.91 11.31 2.99
CA LEU A 217 -8.02 10.76 4.35
C LEU A 217 -9.45 10.29 4.61
N VAL A 218 -9.63 8.99 4.85
CA VAL A 218 -10.94 8.40 5.13
C VAL A 218 -11.12 8.23 6.63
N THR A 219 -12.23 8.75 7.16
CA THR A 219 -12.56 8.66 8.58
C THR A 219 -14.04 8.38 8.82
N GLU A 220 -14.41 8.14 10.08
CA GLU A 220 -15.79 7.97 10.54
C GLU A 220 -16.14 9.06 11.58
N PRO A 221 -17.42 9.51 11.68
CA PRO A 221 -17.85 10.53 12.63
C PRO A 221 -18.00 9.95 14.05
N THR A 222 -16.91 9.42 14.60
CA THR A 222 -16.83 8.85 15.95
C THR A 222 -15.70 9.50 16.74
N PRO A 223 -15.73 9.50 18.10
CA PRO A 223 -14.61 10.03 18.88
C PRO A 223 -13.25 9.38 18.53
N PHE A 224 -13.21 8.06 18.31
CA PHE A 224 -12.01 7.37 17.88
C PHE A 224 -11.60 7.78 16.45
N GLY A 225 -12.58 7.90 15.53
CA GLY A 225 -12.32 8.36 14.17
C GLY A 225 -11.75 9.76 14.12
N LEU A 226 -12.19 10.66 15.00
CA LEU A 226 -11.61 12.01 15.11
C LEU A 226 -10.17 11.98 15.60
N ASN A 227 -9.88 11.23 16.69
CA ASN A 227 -8.52 11.12 17.21
C ASN A 227 -7.55 10.57 16.17
N ASP A 228 -7.94 9.51 15.47
CA ASP A 228 -7.11 8.87 14.46
C ASP A 228 -6.95 9.74 13.20
N LEU A 229 -7.97 10.54 12.87
CA LEU A 229 -7.88 11.55 11.81
C LEU A 229 -6.84 12.63 12.15
N MET A 230 -6.85 13.13 13.39
CA MET A 230 -5.87 14.14 13.82
C MET A 230 -4.44 13.64 13.63
N LEU A 231 -4.14 12.43 14.04
CA LEU A 231 -2.82 11.81 13.84
C LEU A 231 -2.47 11.65 12.35
N ALA A 232 -3.45 11.25 11.53
CA ALA A 232 -3.24 11.12 10.09
C ALA A 232 -3.01 12.47 9.40
N VAL A 233 -3.72 13.52 9.83
CA VAL A 233 -3.54 14.90 9.36
C VAL A 233 -2.13 15.39 9.67
N ASP A 234 -1.65 15.19 10.90
CA ASP A 234 -0.30 15.59 11.29
C ASP A 234 0.76 14.88 10.43
N MET A 235 0.61 13.57 10.23
CA MET A 235 1.50 12.79 9.35
C MET A 235 1.52 13.33 7.92
N VAL A 236 0.36 13.59 7.31
CA VAL A 236 0.30 14.04 5.90
C VAL A 236 0.82 15.47 5.77
N ARG A 237 0.60 16.34 6.76
CA ARG A 237 1.20 17.68 6.82
C ARG A 237 2.73 17.63 6.86
N GLU A 238 3.31 16.75 7.71
CA GLU A 238 4.75 16.53 7.76
C GLU A 238 5.33 16.01 6.44
N LEU A 239 4.56 15.25 5.69
CA LEU A 239 4.96 14.78 4.35
C LEU A 239 4.82 15.86 3.27
N GLY A 240 4.18 16.98 3.56
CA GLY A 240 3.94 18.08 2.62
C GLY A 240 3.01 17.70 1.47
N VAL A 241 2.14 16.71 1.63
CA VAL A 241 1.21 16.25 0.60
C VAL A 241 -0.12 16.99 0.76
N PRO A 242 -0.68 17.62 -0.30
CA PRO A 242 -2.03 18.17 -0.28
C PRO A 242 -3.06 17.09 0.02
N PHE A 243 -4.09 17.39 0.83
CA PHE A 243 -5.07 16.38 1.22
C PHE A 243 -6.45 16.95 1.47
N GLY A 244 -7.45 16.04 1.49
CA GLY A 244 -8.81 16.31 1.91
C GLY A 244 -9.40 15.08 2.62
N VAL A 245 -10.56 15.24 3.21
CA VAL A 245 -11.20 14.23 4.06
C VAL A 245 -12.47 13.71 3.42
N VAL A 246 -12.63 12.39 3.44
CA VAL A 246 -13.91 11.70 3.20
C VAL A 246 -14.45 11.20 4.53
N ILE A 247 -15.64 11.64 4.90
CA ILE A 247 -16.35 11.19 6.10
C ILE A 247 -17.26 10.03 5.70
N ASN A 248 -16.83 8.82 5.99
CA ASN A 248 -17.62 7.62 5.75
C ASN A 248 -18.58 7.36 6.92
N ARG A 249 -19.69 6.70 6.65
CA ARG A 249 -20.75 6.39 7.63
C ARG A 249 -21.30 7.67 8.28
N ALA A 250 -21.43 8.74 7.53
CA ALA A 250 -22.03 9.98 8.01
C ALA A 250 -23.43 9.72 8.61
N GLY A 251 -23.73 10.40 9.72
CA GLY A 251 -24.97 10.21 10.46
C GLY A 251 -24.92 9.13 11.56
N LEU A 252 -23.84 8.35 11.70
CA LEU A 252 -23.69 7.40 12.83
C LEU A 252 -23.18 8.02 14.12
N GLY A 253 -22.60 9.21 14.07
CA GLY A 253 -21.96 9.85 15.21
C GLY A 253 -22.35 11.31 15.36
N ASP A 254 -21.41 12.11 15.87
CA ASP A 254 -21.56 13.55 16.06
C ASP A 254 -20.85 14.36 14.95
N ASP A 255 -21.05 15.70 14.98
CA ASP A 255 -20.47 16.61 13.98
C ASP A 255 -19.02 17.03 14.27
N LYS A 256 -18.35 16.42 15.24
CA LYS A 256 -17.01 16.86 15.67
C LYS A 256 -15.95 16.70 14.59
N VAL A 257 -16.03 15.66 13.77
CA VAL A 257 -15.12 15.47 12.63
C VAL A 257 -15.29 16.61 11.63
N ALA A 258 -16.51 16.93 11.23
CA ALA A 258 -16.79 18.03 10.32
C ALA A 258 -16.42 19.39 10.93
N ALA A 259 -16.64 19.59 12.25
CA ALA A 259 -16.22 20.77 12.98
C ALA A 259 -14.70 20.92 13.01
N PHE A 260 -13.97 19.85 13.27
CA PHE A 260 -12.51 19.81 13.21
C PHE A 260 -11.99 20.18 11.81
N CYS A 261 -12.55 19.58 10.76
CA CYS A 261 -12.15 19.92 9.39
C CYS A 261 -12.36 21.40 9.08
N ARG A 262 -13.51 21.98 9.50
CA ARG A 262 -13.76 23.42 9.33
C ARG A 262 -12.78 24.30 10.11
N GLN A 263 -12.47 23.93 11.34
CA GLN A 263 -11.53 24.67 12.20
C GLN A 263 -10.12 24.67 11.63
N GLU A 264 -9.68 23.52 11.10
CA GLU A 264 -8.34 23.32 10.53
C GLU A 264 -8.21 23.74 9.05
N GLY A 265 -9.30 24.24 8.44
CA GLY A 265 -9.34 24.60 7.02
C GLY A 265 -9.14 23.41 6.07
N ILE A 266 -9.52 22.21 6.51
CA ILE A 266 -9.37 20.97 5.73
C ILE A 266 -10.62 20.77 4.87
N PRO A 267 -10.50 20.57 3.53
CA PRO A 267 -11.65 20.31 2.68
C PRO A 267 -12.27 18.94 3.00
N VAL A 268 -13.58 18.92 3.25
CA VAL A 268 -14.39 17.70 3.26
C VAL A 268 -14.82 17.46 1.81
N LEU A 269 -14.26 16.39 1.21
CA LEU A 269 -14.46 16.05 -0.22
C LEU A 269 -15.81 15.38 -0.44
N LEU A 270 -16.20 14.49 0.48
CA LEU A 270 -17.41 13.70 0.38
C LEU A 270 -17.86 13.26 1.78
N GLU A 271 -19.16 13.22 1.99
CA GLU A 271 -19.81 12.57 3.13
C GLU A 271 -20.67 11.41 2.63
N ILE A 272 -20.28 10.17 2.99
CA ILE A 272 -21.00 8.96 2.59
C ILE A 272 -21.92 8.56 3.74
N PRO A 273 -23.23 8.55 3.56
CA PRO A 273 -24.17 8.21 4.63
C PRO A 273 -24.01 6.74 5.04
N PHE A 274 -24.34 6.46 6.31
CA PHE A 274 -24.45 5.08 6.74
C PHE A 274 -25.71 4.44 6.12
N ASP A 275 -25.48 3.46 5.22
CA ASP A 275 -26.53 2.68 4.62
C ASP A 275 -26.21 1.18 4.71
N ARG A 276 -27.15 0.39 5.26
CA ARG A 276 -27.01 -1.06 5.37
C ARG A 276 -26.87 -1.75 4.01
N ARG A 277 -27.42 -1.15 2.95
CA ARG A 277 -27.30 -1.68 1.58
C ARG A 277 -25.83 -1.65 1.13
N PHE A 278 -25.08 -0.59 1.47
CA PHE A 278 -23.65 -0.49 1.16
C PHE A 278 -22.84 -1.56 1.89
N ALA A 279 -23.13 -1.75 3.20
CA ALA A 279 -22.47 -2.79 3.98
C ALA A 279 -22.80 -4.20 3.44
N ALA A 280 -24.03 -4.45 3.00
CA ALA A 280 -24.43 -5.72 2.42
C ALA A 280 -23.80 -5.96 1.03
N SER A 281 -23.64 -4.93 0.20
CA SER A 281 -22.92 -5.00 -1.07
C SER A 281 -21.45 -5.30 -0.83
N TYR A 282 -20.80 -4.54 0.04
CA TYR A 282 -19.40 -4.75 0.43
C TYR A 282 -19.15 -6.19 0.92
N ALA A 283 -20.00 -6.71 1.80
CA ALA A 283 -19.87 -8.08 2.34
C ALA A 283 -19.94 -9.19 1.27
N ARG A 284 -20.50 -8.90 0.10
CA ARG A 284 -20.55 -9.81 -1.05
C ARG A 284 -19.44 -9.54 -2.10
N GLY A 285 -18.51 -8.62 -1.80
CA GLY A 285 -17.51 -8.18 -2.77
C GLY A 285 -18.13 -7.33 -3.90
N GLY A 286 -19.23 -6.62 -3.61
CA GLY A 286 -19.89 -5.71 -4.54
C GLY A 286 -19.12 -4.41 -4.73
N GLN A 287 -19.43 -3.71 -5.81
CA GLN A 287 -18.79 -2.46 -6.25
C GLN A 287 -19.82 -1.34 -6.15
N LEU A 288 -19.68 -0.45 -5.16
CA LEU A 288 -20.74 0.51 -4.80
C LEU A 288 -21.14 1.41 -5.98
N VAL A 289 -20.20 1.90 -6.78
CA VAL A 289 -20.51 2.76 -7.94
C VAL A 289 -21.28 2.03 -9.05
N ARG A 290 -21.16 0.69 -9.12
CA ARG A 290 -21.92 -0.13 -10.07
C ARG A 290 -23.24 -0.63 -9.50
N ASP A 291 -23.25 -0.98 -8.19
CA ASP A 291 -24.46 -1.45 -7.49
C ASP A 291 -25.43 -0.31 -7.17
N PHE A 292 -24.92 0.93 -7.05
CA PHE A 292 -25.66 2.15 -6.72
C PHE A 292 -25.22 3.30 -7.61
N PRO A 293 -25.70 3.35 -8.88
CA PRO A 293 -25.28 4.37 -9.86
C PRO A 293 -25.56 5.82 -9.41
N GLU A 294 -26.46 6.02 -8.45
CA GLU A 294 -26.76 7.31 -7.85
C GLU A 294 -25.60 7.90 -7.00
N LEU A 295 -24.54 7.13 -6.76
CA LEU A 295 -23.34 7.56 -6.03
C LEU A 295 -22.20 8.01 -6.95
N GLY A 296 -22.33 7.81 -8.26
CA GLY A 296 -21.31 8.08 -9.28
C GLY A 296 -21.30 9.54 -9.79
#